data_e0822f85799cffae2500d0ccbff1e019
#
_entry.id   e0822f85799cffae2500d0ccbff1e019
#
_cell.length_a   1.000
_cell.length_b   1.000
_cell.length_c   1.000
_cell.angle_alpha   90.00
_cell.angle_beta   90.00
_cell.angle_gamma   90.00
#
_symmetry.space_group_name_H-M   'P 1'
#
loop_
_entity.id
_entity.type
_entity.pdbx_description
1 polymer ?
#
loop_
_entity_poly.entity_id
_entity_poly.type
_entity_poly.pdbx_seq_one_letter_code
_entity_poly.pdbx_strand_id
1 'polypeptide(L)'
;MSVLQGLKNWVPRWSGLLLVALLLVMDPVTGAATPALQPLFEQALEASRQGEFQAALPLWDEFLELAPEQPAAWSNRGNVRLILGDPEGAIVDQTRAMELAPAELDPHLNRGIAEEVLHHWQQAANDYNWVLERDAVNASALYNLGNVLGSQGDWLQAEALYRKASDASPGFAMASSSKALAVYQLGEFDLAEKELRALIRRYPMFADPRAALSGLLWHYGSFGEAESHWTAAVGLDNRYRQRDWLLQIRRWPPQPTADLMDFLALLEAP
;
A
#
# COMPACT_ATOMS: atom_id res chain seq x y z
N MET A 1 31.00 -2.00 7.37
CA MET A 1 30.21 -0.78 7.11
C MET A 1 28.81 -1.26 6.79
N SER A 2 27.86 -0.94 7.64
CA SER A 2 26.56 -1.61 7.81
C SER A 2 25.58 -1.17 6.71
N VAL A 3 24.79 -2.12 6.21
CA VAL A 3 23.66 -1.96 5.26
C VAL A 3 22.64 -0.90 5.73
N LEU A 4 22.60 -0.61 7.02
CA LEU A 4 21.73 0.40 7.66
C LEU A 4 22.12 1.87 7.33
N GLN A 5 23.32 2.14 6.82
CA GLN A 5 23.74 3.50 6.48
C GLN A 5 23.30 3.92 5.07
N GLY A 6 22.96 2.95 4.21
CA GLY A 6 22.40 3.20 2.88
C GLY A 6 20.91 3.60 2.90
N LEU A 7 20.18 3.19 3.92
CA LEU A 7 18.74 3.47 4.03
C LEU A 7 18.42 4.89 4.52
N LYS A 8 19.32 5.56 5.22
CA LYS A 8 19.11 6.92 5.74
C LYS A 8 19.10 8.03 4.69
N ASN A 9 19.60 7.77 3.48
CA ASN A 9 19.61 8.76 2.39
C ASN A 9 18.58 8.45 1.29
N TRP A 10 17.77 7.43 1.47
CA TRP A 10 16.76 7.01 0.53
C TRP A 10 15.38 7.34 1.11
N VAL A 11 15.03 8.62 1.13
CA VAL A 11 13.63 9.04 1.26
C VAL A 11 13.07 9.06 -0.16
N PRO A 12 12.48 7.95 -0.65
CA PRO A 12 11.75 8.04 -1.89
C PRO A 12 10.60 9.01 -1.63
N ARG A 13 10.36 9.90 -2.56
CA ARG A 13 9.10 10.63 -2.62
C ARG A 13 8.00 9.57 -2.73
N TRP A 14 7.44 9.18 -1.60
CA TRP A 14 6.33 8.24 -1.44
C TRP A 14 5.01 8.83 -1.95
N SER A 15 5.11 9.77 -2.90
CA SER A 15 3.95 10.37 -3.52
C SER A 15 3.25 9.34 -4.40
N GLY A 16 2.21 8.75 -3.91
CA GLY A 16 1.08 8.36 -4.73
C GLY A 16 0.50 6.96 -4.62
N LEU A 17 1.13 5.96 -3.99
CA LEU A 17 0.57 4.60 -4.07
C LEU A 17 0.42 3.86 -2.73
N LEU A 18 1.15 4.19 -1.68
CA LEU A 18 0.85 3.72 -0.32
C LEU A 18 -0.23 4.56 0.36
N LEU A 19 -0.50 5.77 -0.16
CA LEU A 19 -1.48 6.72 0.40
C LEU A 19 -2.95 6.29 0.21
N VAL A 20 -3.25 5.33 -0.64
CA VAL A 20 -4.65 4.89 -0.88
C VAL A 20 -5.18 4.02 0.25
N ALA A 21 -4.32 3.44 1.09
CA ALA A 21 -4.73 2.61 2.22
C ALA A 21 -4.52 3.28 3.59
N LEU A 22 -3.81 4.42 3.67
CA LEU A 22 -3.74 5.19 4.90
C LEU A 22 -5.02 6.02 5.02
N LEU A 23 -5.99 5.47 5.75
CA LEU A 23 -7.19 6.20 6.17
C LEU A 23 -6.78 7.38 7.05
N LEU A 24 -6.53 8.53 6.42
CA LEU A 24 -6.38 9.82 7.09
C LEU A 24 -7.76 10.34 7.50
N VAL A 25 -8.56 9.54 8.18
CA VAL A 25 -9.83 10.04 8.72
C VAL A 25 -10.19 9.25 9.97
N MET A 26 -9.81 9.78 11.11
CA MET A 26 -10.72 9.69 12.23
C MET A 26 -11.23 11.12 12.46
N ASP A 27 -12.50 11.34 12.13
CA ASP A 27 -13.23 12.47 12.69
C ASP A 27 -13.11 12.40 14.23
N PRO A 28 -13.11 13.54 14.93
CA PRO A 28 -13.04 13.53 16.38
C PRO A 28 -14.24 12.79 16.95
N VAL A 29 -14.09 11.45 17.14
CA VAL A 29 -15.08 10.67 17.85
C VAL A 29 -15.04 11.10 19.30
N THR A 30 -16.08 11.80 19.69
CA THR A 30 -16.70 11.98 21.04
C THR A 30 -15.82 11.67 22.25
N GLY A 31 -14.70 12.30 22.35
CA GLY A 31 -13.95 12.58 23.55
C GLY A 31 -13.47 14.00 23.39
N ALA A 32 -14.29 14.97 23.79
CA ALA A 32 -14.11 16.35 23.40
C ALA A 32 -12.70 16.85 23.74
N ALA A 33 -11.85 16.98 22.70
CA ALA A 33 -10.79 17.98 22.77
C ALA A 33 -11.48 19.26 23.25
N THR A 34 -10.94 19.91 24.29
CA THR A 34 -11.51 21.15 24.73
C THR A 34 -11.63 22.07 23.53
N PRO A 35 -12.69 22.89 23.37
CA PRO A 35 -12.87 23.76 22.21
C PRO A 35 -11.61 24.61 21.88
N ALA A 36 -10.75 24.82 22.86
CA ALA A 36 -9.47 25.51 22.71
C ALA A 36 -8.42 24.77 21.89
N LEU A 37 -8.47 23.41 21.80
CA LEU A 37 -7.49 22.59 21.08
C LEU A 37 -7.96 22.21 19.67
N GLN A 38 -9.23 22.43 19.34
CA GLN A 38 -9.80 22.13 18.04
C GLN A 38 -9.01 22.76 16.87
N PRO A 39 -8.60 24.06 16.93
CA PRO A 39 -7.82 24.66 15.86
C PRO A 39 -6.47 23.97 15.62
N LEU A 40 -5.78 23.52 16.66
CA LEU A 40 -4.50 22.82 16.55
C LEU A 40 -4.68 21.45 15.90
N PHE A 41 -5.73 20.69 16.30
CA PHE A 41 -6.07 19.42 15.67
C PHE A 41 -6.36 19.59 14.18
N GLU A 42 -7.19 20.56 13.82
CA GLU A 42 -7.53 20.85 12.42
C GLU A 42 -6.32 21.26 11.60
N GLN A 43 -5.41 22.06 12.16
CA GLN A 43 -4.17 22.47 11.51
C GLN A 43 -3.25 21.27 11.25
N ALA A 44 -3.07 20.37 12.25
CA ALA A 44 -2.28 19.18 12.12
C ALA A 44 -2.86 18.21 11.07
N LEU A 45 -4.19 18.05 11.08
CA LEU A 45 -4.90 17.20 10.14
C LEU A 45 -4.81 17.75 8.71
N GLU A 46 -4.97 19.07 8.53
CA GLU A 46 -4.87 19.70 7.22
C GLU A 46 -3.45 19.61 6.65
N ALA A 47 -2.41 19.86 7.44
CA ALA A 47 -1.02 19.64 7.01
C ALA A 47 -0.77 18.18 6.59
N SER A 48 -1.34 17.21 7.34
CA SER A 48 -1.27 15.79 7.00
C SER A 48 -1.97 15.48 5.67
N ARG A 49 -3.17 16.05 5.43
CA ARG A 49 -3.93 15.88 4.19
C ARG A 49 -3.25 16.51 2.97
N GLN A 50 -2.54 17.62 3.16
CA GLN A 50 -1.76 18.28 2.10
C GLN A 50 -0.44 17.57 1.81
N GLY A 51 -0.08 16.53 2.57
CA GLY A 51 1.18 15.82 2.43
C GLY A 51 2.39 16.55 3.03
N GLU A 52 2.15 17.57 3.85
CA GLU A 52 3.17 18.36 4.55
C GLU A 52 3.60 17.66 5.84
N PHE A 53 4.02 16.39 5.73
CA PHE A 53 4.21 15.51 6.89
C PHE A 53 5.27 16.02 7.88
N GLN A 54 6.35 16.67 7.38
CA GLN A 54 7.37 17.29 8.23
C GLN A 54 6.81 18.46 9.06
N ALA A 55 5.80 19.16 8.53
CA ALA A 55 5.12 20.22 9.27
C ALA A 55 4.02 19.68 10.19
N ALA A 56 3.36 18.59 9.78
CA ALA A 56 2.30 17.96 10.56
C ALA A 56 2.80 17.31 11.85
N LEU A 57 4.00 16.69 11.81
CA LEU A 57 4.52 15.92 12.96
C LEU A 57 4.62 16.77 14.24
N PRO A 58 5.28 17.94 14.26
CA PRO A 58 5.34 18.77 15.47
C PRO A 58 3.98 19.29 15.95
N LEU A 59 3.02 19.50 15.03
CA LEU A 59 1.66 19.89 15.42
C LEU A 59 0.93 18.75 16.15
N TRP A 60 1.12 17.50 15.70
CA TRP A 60 0.61 16.34 16.40
C TRP A 60 1.30 16.12 17.74
N ASP A 61 2.62 16.37 17.83
CA ASP A 61 3.36 16.29 19.11
C ASP A 61 2.80 17.28 20.11
N GLU A 62 2.66 18.57 19.73
CA GLU A 62 2.07 19.62 20.57
C GLU A 62 0.64 19.26 21.01
N PHE A 63 -0.18 18.77 20.07
CA PHE A 63 -1.56 18.38 20.40
C PHE A 63 -1.59 17.27 21.43
N LEU A 64 -0.75 16.24 21.30
CA LEU A 64 -0.72 15.09 22.20
C LEU A 64 -0.09 15.39 23.57
N GLU A 65 0.76 16.41 23.67
CA GLU A 65 1.19 16.93 24.98
C GLU A 65 0.02 17.54 25.76
N LEU A 66 -0.92 18.18 25.07
CA LEU A 66 -2.07 18.86 25.66
C LEU A 66 -3.30 17.93 25.84
N ALA A 67 -3.45 16.93 24.97
CA ALA A 67 -4.58 16.01 24.94
C ALA A 67 -4.15 14.54 24.70
N PRO A 68 -3.42 13.91 25.65
CA PRO A 68 -2.86 12.56 25.48
C PRO A 68 -3.91 11.43 25.42
N GLU A 69 -5.16 11.72 25.77
CA GLU A 69 -6.25 10.74 25.76
C GLU A 69 -7.08 10.78 24.46
N GLN A 70 -6.57 11.42 23.39
CA GLN A 70 -7.26 11.52 22.12
C GLN A 70 -6.77 10.45 21.12
N PRO A 71 -7.50 9.34 20.88
CA PRO A 71 -7.03 8.23 20.07
C PRO A 71 -6.79 8.62 18.61
N ALA A 72 -7.61 9.52 18.04
CA ALA A 72 -7.46 9.98 16.67
C ALA A 72 -6.12 10.69 16.44
N ALA A 73 -5.65 11.47 17.43
CA ALA A 73 -4.38 12.18 17.32
C ALA A 73 -3.18 11.21 17.32
N TRP A 74 -3.23 10.17 18.17
CA TRP A 74 -2.23 9.10 18.16
C TRP A 74 -2.20 8.39 16.81
N SER A 75 -3.35 7.98 16.29
CA SER A 75 -3.41 7.29 15.00
C SER A 75 -2.91 8.16 13.84
N ASN A 76 -3.29 9.43 13.80
CA ASN A 76 -2.82 10.36 12.77
C ASN A 76 -1.32 10.62 12.86
N ARG A 77 -0.76 10.80 14.08
CA ARG A 77 0.69 10.94 14.26
C ARG A 77 1.44 9.68 13.83
N GLY A 78 0.92 8.50 14.17
CA GLY A 78 1.47 7.23 13.73
C GLY A 78 1.53 7.11 12.20
N ASN A 79 0.48 7.55 11.50
CA ASN A 79 0.46 7.58 10.05
C ASN A 79 1.52 8.53 9.47
N VAL A 80 1.67 9.72 10.07
CA VAL A 80 2.71 10.69 9.68
C VAL A 80 4.11 10.11 9.92
N ARG A 81 4.36 9.48 11.08
CA ARG A 81 5.63 8.81 11.39
C ARG A 81 5.97 7.72 10.38
N LEU A 82 5.00 6.87 10.03
CA LEU A 82 5.20 5.81 9.05
C LEU A 82 5.64 6.38 7.69
N ILE A 83 4.98 7.44 7.22
CA ILE A 83 5.32 8.11 5.95
C ILE A 83 6.72 8.75 6.01
N LEU A 84 7.12 9.25 7.17
CA LEU A 84 8.44 9.82 7.39
C LEU A 84 9.55 8.77 7.60
N GLY A 85 9.21 7.48 7.60
CA GLY A 85 10.15 6.37 7.70
C GLY A 85 10.47 5.96 9.14
N ASP A 86 9.54 6.19 10.07
CA ASP A 86 9.58 5.74 11.47
C ASP A 86 8.45 4.71 11.73
N PRO A 87 8.57 3.47 11.21
CA PRO A 87 7.56 2.44 11.43
C PRO A 87 7.46 1.98 12.88
N GLU A 88 8.56 1.97 13.63
CA GLU A 88 8.56 1.62 15.06
C GLU A 88 7.77 2.66 15.87
N GLY A 89 7.98 3.95 15.62
CA GLY A 89 7.19 5.02 16.24
C GLY A 89 5.72 4.96 15.84
N ALA A 90 5.41 4.58 14.60
CA ALA A 90 4.04 4.37 14.14
C ALA A 90 3.35 3.23 14.90
N ILE A 91 4.03 2.09 15.13
CA ILE A 91 3.51 0.96 15.91
C ILE A 91 3.17 1.38 17.34
N VAL A 92 4.04 2.17 17.97
CA VAL A 92 3.79 2.69 19.32
C VAL A 92 2.53 3.56 19.34
N ASP A 93 2.42 4.49 18.42
CA ASP A 93 1.29 5.42 18.35
C ASP A 93 -0.03 4.69 18.03
N GLN A 94 -0.03 3.76 17.07
CA GLN A 94 -1.23 2.96 16.77
C GLN A 94 -1.63 2.07 17.95
N THR A 95 -0.67 1.49 18.66
CA THR A 95 -0.94 0.70 19.87
C THR A 95 -1.61 1.56 20.93
N ARG A 96 -1.15 2.80 21.15
CA ARG A 96 -1.79 3.72 22.08
C ARG A 96 -3.20 4.11 21.64
N ALA A 97 -3.41 4.33 20.34
CA ALA A 97 -4.75 4.58 19.80
C ALA A 97 -5.71 3.40 20.07
N MET A 98 -5.24 2.15 19.90
CA MET A 98 -6.03 0.93 20.19
C MET A 98 -6.36 0.79 21.68
N GLU A 99 -5.43 1.13 22.58
CA GLU A 99 -5.70 1.12 24.02
C GLU A 99 -6.82 2.11 24.42
N LEU A 100 -6.82 3.29 23.78
CA LEU A 100 -7.79 4.34 24.05
C LEU A 100 -9.15 4.09 23.38
N ALA A 101 -9.15 3.44 22.22
CA ALA A 101 -10.35 3.15 21.44
C ALA A 101 -10.32 1.71 20.89
N PRO A 102 -10.55 0.69 21.74
CA PRO A 102 -10.33 -0.72 21.40
C PRO A 102 -11.33 -1.30 20.39
N ALA A 103 -12.37 -0.56 20.02
CA ALA A 103 -13.35 -0.98 19.01
C ALA A 103 -13.03 -0.46 17.60
N GLU A 104 -12.10 0.49 17.48
CA GLU A 104 -11.77 1.13 16.20
C GLU A 104 -10.92 0.22 15.32
N LEU A 105 -11.28 0.13 14.03
CA LEU A 105 -10.60 -0.75 13.07
C LEU A 105 -9.32 -0.13 12.51
N ASP A 106 -9.32 1.18 12.30
CA ASP A 106 -8.25 1.91 11.60
C ASP A 106 -6.87 1.79 12.28
N PRO A 107 -6.74 1.89 13.63
CA PRO A 107 -5.45 1.70 14.28
C PRO A 107 -4.85 0.30 14.05
N HIS A 108 -5.68 -0.74 13.99
CA HIS A 108 -5.22 -2.09 13.65
C HIS A 108 -4.73 -2.16 12.19
N LEU A 109 -5.49 -1.62 11.23
CA LEU A 109 -5.07 -1.56 9.83
C LEU A 109 -3.72 -0.83 9.69
N ASN A 110 -3.59 0.32 10.32
CA ASN A 110 -2.40 1.16 10.24
C ASN A 110 -1.20 0.53 10.94
N ARG A 111 -1.40 -0.14 12.10
CA ARG A 111 -0.33 -0.89 12.76
C ARG A 111 0.13 -2.07 11.88
N GLY A 112 -0.80 -2.82 11.31
CA GLY A 112 -0.49 -3.90 10.38
C GLY A 112 0.38 -3.43 9.20
N ILE A 113 0.11 -2.25 8.63
CA ILE A 113 0.94 -1.66 7.56
C ILE A 113 2.35 -1.33 8.07
N ALA A 114 2.50 -0.78 9.28
CA ALA A 114 3.79 -0.50 9.86
C ALA A 114 4.60 -1.78 10.16
N GLU A 115 3.93 -2.84 10.64
CA GLU A 115 4.52 -4.16 10.84
C GLU A 115 4.97 -4.80 9.51
N GLU A 116 4.21 -4.62 8.41
CA GLU A 116 4.61 -5.06 7.09
C GLU A 116 5.90 -4.38 6.61
N VAL A 117 6.08 -3.08 6.88
CA VAL A 117 7.31 -2.34 6.51
C VAL A 117 8.53 -2.93 7.21
N LEU A 118 8.36 -3.46 8.42
CA LEU A 118 9.41 -4.15 9.19
C LEU A 118 9.51 -5.66 8.86
N HIS A 119 8.72 -6.16 7.91
CA HIS A 119 8.61 -7.59 7.57
C HIS A 119 8.15 -8.46 8.74
N HIS A 120 7.42 -7.90 9.70
CA HIS A 120 6.80 -8.60 10.81
C HIS A 120 5.46 -9.22 10.36
N TRP A 121 5.54 -10.18 9.41
CA TRP A 121 4.37 -10.72 8.69
C TRP A 121 3.28 -11.28 9.59
N GLN A 122 3.67 -11.96 10.69
CA GLN A 122 2.69 -12.56 11.61
C GLN A 122 1.94 -11.49 12.39
N GLN A 123 2.61 -10.44 12.84
CA GLN A 123 2.00 -9.33 13.56
C GLN A 123 1.02 -8.58 12.66
N ALA A 124 1.44 -8.27 11.43
CA ALA A 124 0.58 -7.66 10.42
C ALA A 124 -0.68 -8.52 10.14
N ALA A 125 -0.49 -9.83 9.92
CA ALA A 125 -1.61 -10.76 9.71
C ALA A 125 -2.57 -10.82 10.91
N ASN A 126 -2.06 -10.77 12.13
CA ASN A 126 -2.90 -10.76 13.34
C ASN A 126 -3.80 -9.51 13.37
N ASP A 127 -3.25 -8.33 13.05
CA ASP A 127 -4.02 -7.10 13.02
C ASP A 127 -5.09 -7.12 11.92
N TYR A 128 -4.76 -7.57 10.70
CA TYR A 128 -5.75 -7.67 9.62
C TYR A 128 -6.83 -8.71 9.92
N ASN A 129 -6.49 -9.86 10.50
CA ASN A 129 -7.46 -10.85 10.92
C ASN A 129 -8.40 -10.32 12.02
N TRP A 130 -7.86 -9.55 12.97
CA TRP A 130 -8.67 -8.89 14.00
C TRP A 130 -9.73 -7.97 13.39
N VAL A 131 -9.36 -7.22 12.34
CA VAL A 131 -10.30 -6.38 11.57
C VAL A 131 -11.33 -7.26 10.86
N LEU A 132 -10.90 -8.34 10.18
CA LEU A 132 -11.78 -9.22 9.41
C LEU A 132 -12.76 -10.02 10.28
N GLU A 133 -12.42 -10.28 11.54
CA GLU A 133 -13.36 -10.86 12.51
C GLU A 133 -14.54 -9.93 12.83
N ARG A 134 -14.39 -8.62 12.65
CA ARG A 134 -15.39 -7.57 12.94
C ARG A 134 -16.08 -7.04 11.69
N ASP A 135 -15.34 -6.97 10.61
CA ASP A 135 -15.80 -6.56 9.28
C ASP A 135 -15.22 -7.51 8.23
N ALA A 136 -15.88 -8.64 8.00
CA ALA A 136 -15.43 -9.71 7.11
C ALA A 136 -15.28 -9.29 5.64
N VAL A 137 -15.82 -8.13 5.26
CA VAL A 137 -15.75 -7.57 3.91
C VAL A 137 -14.89 -6.31 3.84
N ASN A 138 -14.09 -6.01 4.86
CA ASN A 138 -13.19 -4.88 4.86
C ASN A 138 -12.15 -5.04 3.74
N ALA A 139 -12.32 -4.27 2.67
CA ALA A 139 -11.52 -4.40 1.46
C ALA A 139 -10.03 -4.11 1.71
N SER A 140 -9.71 -3.18 2.62
CA SER A 140 -8.32 -2.84 2.97
C SER A 140 -7.64 -3.98 3.74
N ALA A 141 -8.34 -4.56 4.73
CA ALA A 141 -7.81 -5.69 5.49
C ALA A 141 -7.61 -6.93 4.61
N LEU A 142 -8.57 -7.24 3.73
CA LEU A 142 -8.47 -8.33 2.76
C LEU A 142 -7.27 -8.13 1.82
N TYR A 143 -7.11 -6.92 1.28
CA TYR A 143 -6.02 -6.58 0.39
C TYR A 143 -4.65 -6.70 1.08
N ASN A 144 -4.51 -6.11 2.26
CA ASN A 144 -3.25 -6.12 3.01
C ASN A 144 -2.88 -7.53 3.50
N LEU A 145 -3.85 -8.33 3.95
CA LEU A 145 -3.60 -9.74 4.27
C LEU A 145 -3.15 -10.53 3.03
N GLY A 146 -3.72 -10.22 1.87
CA GLY A 146 -3.25 -10.75 0.57
C GLY A 146 -1.79 -10.38 0.29
N ASN A 147 -1.37 -9.14 0.57
CA ASN A 147 0.02 -8.71 0.44
C ASN A 147 0.96 -9.48 1.37
N VAL A 148 0.55 -9.72 2.62
CA VAL A 148 1.32 -10.52 3.58
C VAL A 148 1.52 -11.94 3.06
N LEU A 149 0.45 -12.63 2.64
CA LEU A 149 0.53 -14.00 2.14
C LEU A 149 1.33 -14.10 0.84
N GLY A 150 1.16 -13.15 -0.08
CA GLY A 150 1.96 -13.06 -1.29
C GLY A 150 3.45 -12.86 -0.99
N SER A 151 3.79 -12.03 -0.01
CA SER A 151 5.18 -11.83 0.44
C SER A 151 5.80 -13.09 1.05
N GLN A 152 4.96 -14.00 1.55
CA GLN A 152 5.35 -15.34 2.06
C GLN A 152 5.33 -16.42 0.95
N GLY A 153 4.93 -16.07 -0.27
CA GLY A 153 4.88 -16.98 -1.41
C GLY A 153 3.56 -17.75 -1.56
N ASP A 154 2.57 -17.54 -0.70
CA ASP A 154 1.26 -18.18 -0.80
C ASP A 154 0.34 -17.41 -1.74
N TRP A 155 0.67 -17.52 -3.04
CA TRP A 155 -0.04 -16.79 -4.10
C TRP A 155 -1.47 -17.27 -4.31
N LEU A 156 -1.77 -18.54 -3.96
CA LEU A 156 -3.13 -19.08 -4.07
C LEU A 156 -4.07 -18.40 -3.07
N GLN A 157 -3.65 -18.32 -1.83
CA GLN A 157 -4.44 -17.61 -0.81
C GLN A 157 -4.45 -16.10 -1.03
N ALA A 158 -3.32 -15.53 -1.47
CA ALA A 158 -3.24 -14.10 -1.82
C ALA A 158 -4.25 -13.73 -2.93
N GLU A 159 -4.33 -14.52 -4.02
CA GLU A 159 -5.33 -14.33 -5.09
C GLU A 159 -6.76 -14.33 -4.53
N ALA A 160 -7.09 -15.31 -3.70
CA ALA A 160 -8.42 -15.42 -3.12
C ALA A 160 -8.79 -14.20 -2.26
N LEU A 161 -7.82 -13.63 -1.53
CA LEU A 161 -8.02 -12.43 -0.73
C LEU A 161 -8.13 -11.17 -1.59
N TYR A 162 -7.28 -11.02 -2.62
CA TYR A 162 -7.39 -9.89 -3.56
C TYR A 162 -8.73 -9.91 -4.32
N ARG A 163 -9.23 -11.08 -4.68
CA ARG A 163 -10.55 -11.24 -5.28
C ARG A 163 -11.64 -10.76 -4.33
N LYS A 164 -11.64 -11.23 -3.07
CA LYS A 164 -12.60 -10.76 -2.07
C LYS A 164 -12.50 -9.25 -1.86
N ALA A 165 -11.30 -8.68 -1.82
CA ALA A 165 -11.10 -7.23 -1.70
C ALA A 165 -11.69 -6.46 -2.89
N SER A 166 -11.47 -6.94 -4.12
CA SER A 166 -12.02 -6.32 -5.34
C SER A 166 -13.54 -6.47 -5.45
N ASP A 167 -14.10 -7.56 -4.93
CA ASP A 167 -15.55 -7.79 -4.88
C ASP A 167 -16.21 -6.89 -3.82
N ALA A 168 -15.57 -6.76 -2.66
CA ALA A 168 -16.03 -5.88 -1.57
C ALA A 168 -15.99 -4.39 -1.96
N SER A 169 -14.99 -4.00 -2.77
CA SER A 169 -14.84 -2.63 -3.27
C SER A 169 -14.56 -2.63 -4.78
N PRO A 170 -15.59 -2.60 -5.64
CA PRO A 170 -15.43 -2.72 -7.10
C PRO A 170 -14.62 -1.59 -7.77
N GLY A 171 -14.35 -0.50 -7.04
CA GLY A 171 -13.47 0.60 -7.47
C GLY A 171 -12.00 0.42 -7.05
N PHE A 172 -11.68 -0.60 -6.27
CA PHE A 172 -10.34 -0.85 -5.75
C PHE A 172 -9.43 -1.44 -6.84
N ALA A 173 -8.93 -0.57 -7.72
CA ALA A 173 -8.11 -0.95 -8.87
C ALA A 173 -6.85 -1.73 -8.46
N MET A 174 -6.24 -1.37 -7.32
CA MET A 174 -5.04 -2.05 -6.80
C MET A 174 -5.32 -3.51 -6.45
N ALA A 175 -6.43 -3.81 -5.75
CA ALA A 175 -6.82 -5.17 -5.42
C ALA A 175 -7.07 -6.00 -6.69
N SER A 176 -7.77 -5.41 -7.67
CA SER A 176 -8.04 -6.07 -8.95
C SER A 176 -6.75 -6.35 -9.74
N SER A 177 -5.77 -5.43 -9.70
CA SER A 177 -4.49 -5.61 -10.37
C SER A 177 -3.63 -6.66 -9.65
N SER A 178 -3.56 -6.62 -8.31
CA SER A 178 -2.83 -7.61 -7.52
C SER A 178 -3.43 -9.02 -7.69
N LYS A 179 -4.76 -9.12 -7.84
CA LYS A 179 -5.42 -10.38 -8.21
C LYS A 179 -4.92 -10.90 -9.56
N ALA A 180 -4.94 -10.06 -10.61
CA ALA A 180 -4.49 -10.47 -11.93
C ALA A 180 -3.00 -10.87 -11.95
N LEU A 181 -2.16 -10.18 -11.17
CA LEU A 181 -0.75 -10.52 -11.00
C LEU A 181 -0.56 -11.85 -10.25
N ALA A 182 -1.38 -12.14 -9.24
CA ALA A 182 -1.35 -13.42 -8.54
C ALA A 182 -1.80 -14.58 -9.47
N VAL A 183 -2.83 -14.38 -10.29
CA VAL A 183 -3.26 -15.29 -11.35
C VAL A 183 -2.11 -15.56 -12.33
N TYR A 184 -1.38 -14.50 -12.73
CA TYR A 184 -0.18 -14.61 -13.57
C TYR A 184 0.89 -15.46 -12.89
N GLN A 185 1.19 -15.21 -11.62
CA GLN A 185 2.16 -15.96 -10.82
C GLN A 185 1.82 -17.45 -10.71
N LEU A 186 0.53 -17.78 -10.70
CA LEU A 186 0.02 -19.15 -10.64
C LEU A 186 0.09 -19.88 -12.00
N GLY A 187 0.54 -19.20 -13.07
CA GLY A 187 0.69 -19.74 -14.41
C GLY A 187 -0.61 -19.76 -15.23
N GLU A 188 -1.67 -19.11 -14.74
CA GLU A 188 -2.93 -18.98 -15.46
C GLU A 188 -2.91 -17.79 -16.44
N PHE A 189 -1.99 -17.85 -17.39
CA PHE A 189 -1.61 -16.75 -18.26
C PHE A 189 -2.77 -16.20 -19.10
N ASP A 190 -3.62 -17.06 -19.69
CA ASP A 190 -4.76 -16.61 -20.50
C ASP A 190 -5.77 -15.81 -19.67
N LEU A 191 -6.00 -16.24 -18.42
CA LEU A 191 -6.87 -15.54 -17.49
C LEU A 191 -6.24 -14.22 -17.07
N ALA A 192 -4.93 -14.21 -16.76
CA ALA A 192 -4.19 -13.01 -16.40
C ALA A 192 -4.25 -11.98 -17.52
N GLU A 193 -4.01 -12.35 -18.78
CA GLU A 193 -4.11 -11.48 -19.95
C GLU A 193 -5.50 -10.85 -20.06
N LYS A 194 -6.55 -11.68 -19.98
CA LYS A 194 -7.93 -11.22 -20.05
C LYS A 194 -8.24 -10.17 -18.97
N GLU A 195 -7.81 -10.42 -17.74
CA GLU A 195 -8.02 -9.52 -16.61
C GLU A 195 -7.23 -8.22 -16.75
N LEU A 196 -5.95 -8.29 -17.10
CA LEU A 196 -5.10 -7.12 -17.33
C LEU A 196 -5.66 -6.22 -18.44
N ARG A 197 -6.11 -6.80 -19.57
CA ARG A 197 -6.77 -6.06 -20.64
C ARG A 197 -8.08 -5.41 -20.19
N ALA A 198 -8.86 -6.07 -19.34
CA ALA A 198 -10.07 -5.50 -18.76
C ALA A 198 -9.76 -4.29 -17.84
N LEU A 199 -8.71 -4.41 -17.02
CA LEU A 199 -8.24 -3.34 -16.15
C LEU A 199 -7.75 -2.12 -16.95
N ILE A 200 -6.99 -2.32 -18.03
CA ILE A 200 -6.52 -1.26 -18.91
C ILE A 200 -7.70 -0.47 -19.53
N ARG A 201 -8.75 -1.17 -19.94
CA ARG A 201 -9.98 -0.52 -20.47
C ARG A 201 -10.72 0.27 -19.39
N ARG A 202 -10.80 -0.27 -18.17
CA ARG A 202 -11.53 0.37 -17.08
C ARG A 202 -10.75 1.53 -16.43
N TYR A 203 -9.43 1.40 -16.36
CA TYR A 203 -8.53 2.35 -15.69
C TYR A 203 -7.36 2.75 -16.62
N PRO A 204 -7.62 3.51 -17.70
CA PRO A 204 -6.62 3.78 -18.74
C PRO A 204 -5.37 4.53 -18.25
N MET A 205 -5.49 5.28 -17.14
CA MET A 205 -4.40 6.03 -16.50
C MET A 205 -3.67 5.24 -15.40
N PHE A 206 -3.99 3.97 -15.21
CA PHE A 206 -3.33 3.10 -14.24
C PHE A 206 -2.22 2.31 -14.96
N ALA A 207 -0.95 2.60 -14.62
CA ALA A 207 0.21 2.02 -15.29
C ALA A 207 0.39 0.51 -15.03
N ASP A 208 0.00 0.06 -13.84
CA ASP A 208 0.25 -1.28 -13.32
C ASP A 208 -0.16 -2.42 -14.28
N PRO A 209 -1.43 -2.49 -14.74
CA PRO A 209 -1.83 -3.56 -15.64
C PRO A 209 -1.19 -3.47 -17.04
N ARG A 210 -0.76 -2.27 -17.46
CA ARG A 210 -0.03 -2.12 -18.74
C ARG A 210 1.38 -2.69 -18.64
N ALA A 211 2.09 -2.37 -17.56
CA ALA A 211 3.42 -2.90 -17.30
C ALA A 211 3.39 -4.43 -17.15
N ALA A 212 2.42 -4.96 -16.41
CA ALA A 212 2.23 -6.41 -16.27
C ALA A 212 1.94 -7.10 -17.61
N LEU A 213 1.05 -6.50 -18.42
CA LEU A 213 0.69 -7.04 -19.73
C LEU A 213 1.88 -7.01 -20.70
N SER A 214 2.78 -6.02 -20.59
CA SER A 214 3.99 -5.98 -21.43
C SER A 214 4.90 -7.20 -21.19
N GLY A 215 5.16 -7.56 -19.94
CA GLY A 215 5.92 -8.77 -19.60
C GLY A 215 5.24 -10.05 -20.09
N LEU A 216 3.92 -10.15 -19.93
CA LEU A 216 3.15 -11.30 -20.36
C LEU A 216 3.15 -11.47 -21.87
N LEU A 217 2.92 -10.41 -22.64
CA LEU A 217 2.93 -10.42 -24.10
C LEU A 217 4.32 -10.74 -24.65
N TRP A 218 5.37 -10.24 -24.01
CA TRP A 218 6.74 -10.62 -24.34
C TRP A 218 6.96 -12.12 -24.15
N HIS A 219 6.51 -12.68 -23.04
CA HIS A 219 6.58 -14.12 -22.75
C HIS A 219 5.95 -14.97 -23.88
N TYR A 220 4.90 -14.48 -24.50
CA TYR A 220 4.24 -15.12 -25.65
C TYR A 220 4.85 -14.75 -27.02
N GLY A 221 5.89 -13.95 -27.07
CA GLY A 221 6.52 -13.52 -28.34
C GLY A 221 5.77 -12.42 -29.08
N SER A 222 4.79 -11.78 -28.45
CA SER A 222 4.01 -10.66 -29.03
C SER A 222 4.72 -9.31 -28.82
N PHE A 223 5.97 -9.20 -29.31
CA PHE A 223 6.89 -8.10 -28.98
C PHE A 223 6.35 -6.69 -29.30
N GLY A 224 5.76 -6.49 -30.49
CA GLY A 224 5.28 -5.16 -30.88
C GLY A 224 4.13 -4.66 -29.98
N GLU A 225 3.26 -5.55 -29.53
CA GLU A 225 2.20 -5.19 -28.59
C GLU A 225 2.76 -4.95 -27.19
N ALA A 226 3.73 -5.74 -26.75
CA ALA A 226 4.45 -5.55 -25.50
C ALA A 226 5.10 -4.17 -25.42
N GLU A 227 5.81 -3.74 -26.47
CA GLU A 227 6.43 -2.41 -26.56
C GLU A 227 5.41 -1.29 -26.50
N SER A 228 4.26 -1.44 -27.16
CA SER A 228 3.18 -0.45 -27.15
C SER A 228 2.64 -0.26 -25.74
N HIS A 229 2.35 -1.35 -25.02
CA HIS A 229 1.86 -1.27 -23.64
C HIS A 229 2.92 -0.72 -22.69
N TRP A 230 4.19 -1.11 -22.87
CA TRP A 230 5.30 -0.59 -22.08
C TRP A 230 5.48 0.92 -22.26
N THR A 231 5.49 1.41 -23.48
CA THR A 231 5.62 2.85 -23.76
C THR A 231 4.53 3.64 -23.05
N ALA A 232 3.29 3.13 -23.06
CA ALA A 232 2.19 3.74 -22.32
C ALA A 232 2.37 3.65 -20.81
N ALA A 233 2.85 2.51 -20.28
CA ALA A 233 3.07 2.31 -18.84
C ALA A 233 4.13 3.26 -18.29
N VAL A 234 5.31 3.33 -18.94
CA VAL A 234 6.43 4.17 -18.50
C VAL A 234 6.15 5.66 -18.64
N GLY A 235 5.30 6.03 -19.59
CA GLY A 235 4.81 7.39 -19.72
C GLY A 235 3.89 7.82 -18.58
N LEU A 236 3.19 6.89 -17.96
CA LEU A 236 2.37 7.14 -16.78
C LEU A 236 3.19 7.10 -15.47
N ASP A 237 4.10 6.12 -15.34
CA ASP A 237 4.92 5.96 -14.14
C ASP A 237 6.26 5.26 -14.47
N ASN A 238 7.34 6.01 -14.41
CA ASN A 238 8.68 5.51 -14.74
C ASN A 238 9.27 4.54 -13.69
N ARG A 239 8.66 4.39 -12.51
CA ARG A 239 9.14 3.51 -11.45
C ARG A 239 9.03 2.02 -11.82
N TYR A 240 8.18 1.66 -12.77
CA TYR A 240 8.03 0.29 -13.25
C TYR A 240 9.31 -0.29 -13.92
N ARG A 241 10.33 0.55 -14.17
CA ARG A 241 11.69 0.08 -14.57
C ARG A 241 12.49 -0.51 -13.42
N GLN A 242 12.09 -0.29 -12.18
CA GLN A 242 12.88 -0.59 -11.00
C GLN A 242 12.42 -1.91 -10.38
N ARG A 243 13.22 -2.96 -10.57
CA ARG A 243 12.91 -4.30 -10.04
C ARG A 243 12.62 -4.30 -8.55
N ASP A 244 13.46 -3.63 -7.76
CA ASP A 244 13.30 -3.61 -6.30
C ASP A 244 12.03 -2.85 -5.87
N TRP A 245 11.67 -1.81 -6.60
CA TRP A 245 10.42 -1.11 -6.35
C TRP A 245 9.20 -2.01 -6.64
N LEU A 246 9.22 -2.78 -7.73
CA LEU A 246 8.17 -3.74 -8.05
C LEU A 246 8.00 -4.79 -6.94
N LEU A 247 9.11 -5.41 -6.51
CA LEU A 247 9.07 -6.49 -5.52
C LEU A 247 8.76 -5.99 -4.11
N GLN A 248 9.39 -4.90 -3.66
CA GLN A 248 9.36 -4.49 -2.27
C GLN A 248 8.27 -3.47 -1.96
N ILE A 249 7.99 -2.57 -2.89
CA ILE A 249 7.04 -1.48 -2.69
C ILE A 249 5.70 -1.82 -3.33
N ARG A 250 5.70 -2.19 -4.61
CA ARG A 250 4.47 -2.53 -5.33
C ARG A 250 3.99 -3.95 -5.03
N ARG A 251 4.89 -4.78 -4.47
CA ARG A 251 4.67 -6.18 -4.08
C ARG A 251 4.18 -7.06 -5.23
N TRP A 252 4.77 -6.84 -6.39
CA TRP A 252 4.55 -7.72 -7.51
C TRP A 252 5.10 -9.12 -7.24
N PRO A 253 4.41 -10.16 -7.75
CA PRO A 253 4.94 -11.51 -7.71
C PRO A 253 6.25 -11.66 -8.50
N PRO A 254 7.07 -12.67 -8.16
CA PRO A 254 8.35 -12.92 -8.83
C PRO A 254 8.25 -13.11 -10.34
N GLN A 255 7.30 -13.95 -10.83
CA GLN A 255 7.20 -14.28 -12.26
C GLN A 255 6.85 -13.06 -13.14
N PRO A 256 5.76 -12.29 -12.87
CA PRO A 256 5.48 -11.07 -13.65
C PRO A 256 6.62 -10.06 -13.60
N THR A 257 7.32 -9.96 -12.46
CA THR A 257 8.49 -9.09 -12.34
C THR A 257 9.64 -9.55 -13.20
N ALA A 258 9.96 -10.86 -13.20
CA ALA A 258 11.03 -11.43 -14.02
C ALA A 258 10.76 -11.20 -15.51
N ASP A 259 9.56 -11.57 -15.98
CA ASP A 259 9.20 -11.42 -17.39
C ASP A 259 9.24 -9.95 -17.86
N LEU A 260 8.83 -9.01 -17.03
CA LEU A 260 8.98 -7.59 -17.36
C LEU A 260 10.45 -7.18 -17.42
N MET A 261 11.29 -7.60 -16.47
CA MET A 261 12.72 -7.23 -16.46
C MET A 261 13.47 -7.85 -17.63
N ASP A 262 13.16 -9.10 -18.00
CA ASP A 262 13.75 -9.77 -19.16
C ASP A 262 13.36 -9.06 -20.47
N PHE A 263 12.10 -8.65 -20.60
CA PHE A 263 11.66 -7.83 -21.72
C PHE A 263 12.43 -6.51 -21.81
N LEU A 264 12.61 -5.81 -20.68
CA LEU A 264 13.34 -4.54 -20.66
C LEU A 264 14.82 -4.70 -21.02
N ALA A 265 15.45 -5.79 -20.59
CA ALA A 265 16.82 -6.10 -20.94
C ALA A 265 17.02 -6.27 -22.46
N LEU A 266 16.02 -6.80 -23.18
CA LEU A 266 16.06 -6.90 -24.65
C LEU A 266 15.92 -5.53 -25.33
N LEU A 267 15.11 -4.63 -24.78
CA LEU A 267 14.95 -3.27 -25.33
C LEU A 267 16.23 -2.41 -25.18
N GLU A 268 17.06 -2.73 -24.20
CA GLU A 268 18.33 -2.02 -23.92
C GLU A 268 19.54 -2.69 -24.58
N ALA A 269 19.35 -3.85 -25.19
CA ALA A 269 20.41 -4.55 -25.92
C ALA A 269 20.80 -3.72 -27.18
N PRO A 270 22.13 -3.55 -27.46
CA PRO A 270 22.63 -2.72 -28.55
C PRO A 270 22.32 -3.30 -29.94
#